data_ce3be059ba93e97631bc45e720248dab
#
_entry.id   ce3be059ba93e97631bc45e720248dab
#
_cell.length_a   1.000
_cell.length_b   1.000
_cell.length_c   1.000
_cell.angle_alpha   90.00
_cell.angle_beta   90.00
_cell.angle_gamma   90.00
#
_symmetry.space_group_name_H-M   'P 1'
#
loop_
_entity.id
_entity.type
_entity.pdbx_description
1 polymer ?
#
loop_
_entity_poly.entity_id
_entity_poly.type
_entity_poly.pdbx_seq_one_letter_code
_entity_poly.pdbx_strand_id
1 'polypeptide(L)'
;FDTNVIYKGSRLNAVDHLTLAQNKGFSHPRVGAPFVIADGVFGQDGNEYELDSEYIKKIKAPSFIGMLDNLVVLSHITCHILAGYAGALKNVAMGMVCKPTKQVQHSSLKPYIIEQKCTSCGCCIEICPAKAISNKKSRGPASAFFIDQAKCIGCGECLCACKFDAVFINWGEDANVFAKRIAEVAAFILPKFKNSFFINLAFDITKECDCISTKNERIVCKDIGILASKDIIALEKATIDLVNKDEDVIFKEQSRNSHNTTLEYAHKKGLGNLAYNLIDL
;
A
#
# COMPACT_ATOMS: atom_id res chain seq x y z
N PHE A 1 3.05 12.27 -10.16
CA PHE A 1 3.21 10.89 -10.64
C PHE A 1 2.59 9.90 -9.65
N ASP A 2 2.33 8.69 -10.12
CA ASP A 2 1.97 7.51 -9.34
C ASP A 2 2.56 6.26 -10.02
N THR A 3 2.36 5.09 -9.46
CA THR A 3 2.78 3.79 -10.00
C THR A 3 1.61 2.79 -10.00
N ASN A 4 1.67 1.81 -10.90
CA ASN A 4 0.60 0.81 -11.04
C ASN A 4 0.40 -0.01 -9.77
N VAL A 5 -0.84 -0.36 -9.46
CA VAL A 5 -1.18 -1.22 -8.32
C VAL A 5 -1.06 -2.71 -8.69
N ILE A 6 -0.99 -3.56 -7.66
CA ILE A 6 -0.91 -5.02 -7.82
C ILE A 6 -2.29 -5.69 -7.91
N TYR A 7 -3.38 -4.95 -7.72
CA TYR A 7 -4.75 -5.48 -7.69
C TYR A 7 -5.45 -5.28 -9.03
N LYS A 8 -6.46 -6.09 -9.32
CA LYS A 8 -7.36 -5.88 -10.46
C LYS A 8 -8.12 -4.56 -10.32
N GLY A 9 -8.28 -3.85 -11.42
CA GLY A 9 -9.00 -2.57 -11.47
C GLY A 9 -8.33 -1.57 -12.38
N SER A 10 -8.86 -0.36 -12.41
CA SER A 10 -8.47 0.71 -13.33
C SER A 10 -7.06 1.28 -13.12
N ARG A 11 -6.30 0.77 -12.13
CA ARG A 11 -4.91 1.17 -11.88
C ARG A 11 -3.91 0.03 -12.08
N LEU A 12 -4.35 -1.10 -12.65
CA LEU A 12 -3.49 -2.27 -12.84
C LEU A 12 -2.41 -2.04 -13.91
N ASN A 13 -2.67 -1.21 -14.90
CA ASN A 13 -1.75 -0.85 -15.96
C ASN A 13 -1.81 0.66 -16.25
N ALA A 14 -0.79 1.21 -16.89
CA ALA A 14 -0.68 2.65 -17.09
C ALA A 14 -1.78 3.24 -17.99
N VAL A 15 -2.31 2.48 -18.94
CA VAL A 15 -3.35 2.99 -19.87
C VAL A 15 -4.63 3.29 -19.13
N ASP A 16 -5.12 2.29 -18.35
CA ASP A 16 -6.33 2.44 -17.56
C ASP A 16 -6.12 3.44 -16.42
N HIS A 17 -4.93 3.45 -15.81
CA HIS A 17 -4.59 4.34 -14.70
C HIS A 17 -4.55 5.81 -15.14
N LEU A 18 -3.93 6.12 -16.29
CA LEU A 18 -3.94 7.47 -16.87
C LEU A 18 -5.36 7.92 -17.22
N THR A 19 -6.15 7.03 -17.79
CA THR A 19 -7.56 7.30 -18.10
C THR A 19 -8.36 7.63 -16.83
N LEU A 20 -8.17 6.84 -15.77
CA LEU A 20 -8.81 7.10 -14.48
C LEU A 20 -8.36 8.44 -13.89
N ALA A 21 -7.04 8.72 -13.88
CA ALA A 21 -6.49 9.96 -13.38
C ALA A 21 -7.07 11.17 -14.11
N GLN A 22 -7.14 11.10 -15.44
CA GLN A 22 -7.74 12.14 -16.27
C GLN A 22 -9.22 12.37 -15.95
N ASN A 23 -10.00 11.30 -15.80
CA ASN A 23 -11.43 11.37 -15.45
C ASN A 23 -11.66 11.95 -14.04
N LYS A 24 -10.68 11.78 -13.13
CA LYS A 24 -10.68 12.35 -11.76
C LYS A 24 -10.11 13.78 -11.72
N GLY A 25 -9.73 14.36 -12.85
CA GLY A 25 -9.25 15.73 -12.94
C GLY A 25 -7.74 15.90 -12.86
N PHE A 26 -6.97 14.82 -12.72
CA PHE A 26 -5.51 14.87 -12.78
C PHE A 26 -5.03 14.93 -14.23
N SER A 27 -5.33 16.03 -14.90
CA SER A 27 -4.92 16.29 -16.28
C SER A 27 -4.11 17.60 -16.37
N HIS A 28 -3.19 17.68 -17.33
CA HIS A 28 -2.35 18.86 -17.50
C HIS A 28 -3.14 20.19 -17.52
N PRO A 29 -4.28 20.31 -18.24
CA PRO A 29 -5.03 21.57 -18.25
C PRO A 29 -5.61 21.99 -16.90
N ARG A 30 -5.86 21.02 -15.99
CA ARG A 30 -6.44 21.31 -14.68
C ARG A 30 -5.39 21.54 -13.59
N VAL A 31 -4.38 20.68 -13.53
CA VAL A 31 -3.37 20.75 -12.47
C VAL A 31 -2.10 21.51 -12.85
N GLY A 32 -1.98 21.95 -14.10
CA GLY A 32 -0.83 22.69 -14.62
C GLY A 32 0.46 21.86 -14.73
N ALA A 33 0.36 20.53 -14.58
CA ALA A 33 1.50 19.61 -14.65
C ALA A 33 1.10 18.27 -15.29
N PRO A 34 2.01 17.58 -15.99
CA PRO A 34 1.73 16.26 -16.53
C PRO A 34 1.55 15.23 -15.41
N PHE A 35 0.59 14.32 -15.60
CA PHE A 35 0.47 13.14 -14.75
C PHE A 35 1.20 11.96 -15.39
N VAL A 36 2.06 11.30 -14.63
CA VAL A 36 2.95 10.24 -15.12
C VAL A 36 2.76 8.97 -14.30
N ILE A 37 2.59 7.83 -14.98
CA ILE A 37 2.70 6.50 -14.35
C ILE A 37 4.16 6.06 -14.50
N ALA A 38 4.87 6.09 -13.39
CA ALA A 38 6.33 6.13 -13.38
C ALA A 38 7.01 4.76 -13.52
N ASP A 39 6.27 3.67 -13.33
CA ASP A 39 6.78 2.29 -13.41
C ASP A 39 6.41 1.58 -14.74
N GLY A 40 6.11 2.38 -15.79
CA GLY A 40 5.81 1.90 -17.13
C GLY A 40 4.44 1.28 -17.29
N VAL A 41 4.20 0.69 -18.49
CA VAL A 41 2.86 0.22 -18.86
C VAL A 41 2.36 -0.86 -17.89
N PHE A 42 3.21 -1.79 -17.48
CA PHE A 42 2.82 -2.94 -16.66
C PHE A 42 3.35 -2.90 -15.23
N GLY A 43 3.97 -1.80 -14.81
CA GLY A 43 4.47 -1.65 -13.44
C GLY A 43 5.82 -2.33 -13.18
N GLN A 44 6.62 -2.55 -14.23
CA GLN A 44 7.89 -3.27 -14.16
C GLN A 44 9.11 -2.40 -14.49
N ASP A 45 8.91 -1.16 -15.00
CA ASP A 45 10.00 -0.35 -15.52
C ASP A 45 10.66 0.45 -14.40
N GLY A 46 11.90 0.12 -14.11
CA GLY A 46 12.68 0.77 -13.06
C GLY A 46 14.00 0.07 -12.78
N ASN A 47 14.79 0.69 -11.91
CA ASN A 47 16.07 0.19 -11.46
C ASN A 47 15.95 -0.68 -10.21
N GLU A 48 16.78 -1.69 -10.12
CA GLU A 48 16.88 -2.57 -8.95
C GLU A 48 17.99 -2.10 -8.02
N TYR A 49 17.74 -2.18 -6.71
CA TYR A 49 18.66 -1.78 -5.66
C TYR A 49 18.69 -2.87 -4.59
N GLU A 50 19.88 -3.29 -4.21
CA GLU A 50 20.10 -4.15 -3.04
C GLU A 50 20.12 -3.28 -1.77
N LEU A 51 19.50 -3.77 -0.69
CA LEU A 51 19.42 -3.08 0.59
C LEU A 51 20.03 -3.92 1.71
N ASP A 52 20.83 -3.28 2.52
CA ASP A 52 21.23 -3.82 3.82
C ASP A 52 20.20 -3.45 4.88
N SER A 53 19.04 -4.11 4.82
CA SER A 53 17.95 -3.90 5.76
C SER A 53 17.38 -5.24 6.24
N GLU A 54 16.58 -5.23 7.30
CA GLU A 54 16.14 -6.44 7.97
C GLU A 54 15.07 -7.20 7.17
N TYR A 55 14.05 -6.46 6.66
CA TYR A 55 12.83 -7.04 6.08
C TYR A 55 12.77 -6.96 4.55
N ILE A 56 13.44 -5.98 3.92
CA ILE A 56 13.48 -5.78 2.47
C ILE A 56 14.92 -5.83 1.99
N LYS A 57 15.28 -6.87 1.24
CA LYS A 57 16.65 -7.03 0.71
C LYS A 57 16.84 -6.42 -0.66
N LYS A 58 15.76 -6.20 -1.40
CA LYS A 58 15.79 -5.68 -2.77
C LYS A 58 14.58 -4.80 -3.05
N ILE A 59 14.83 -3.66 -3.69
CA ILE A 59 13.81 -2.72 -4.14
C ILE A 59 13.95 -2.53 -5.65
N LYS A 60 12.82 -2.53 -6.36
CA LYS A 60 12.72 -2.01 -7.71
C LYS A 60 11.89 -0.73 -7.69
N ALA A 61 12.51 0.37 -8.10
CA ALA A 61 11.91 1.71 -8.09
C ALA A 61 11.98 2.33 -9.49
N PRO A 62 11.03 3.23 -9.85
CA PRO A 62 11.06 3.94 -11.12
C PRO A 62 12.41 4.58 -11.40
N SER A 63 12.84 4.59 -12.66
CA SER A 63 14.20 4.99 -13.06
C SER A 63 14.57 6.43 -12.70
N PHE A 64 13.60 7.33 -12.56
CA PHE A 64 13.83 8.73 -12.20
C PHE A 64 14.14 8.94 -10.69
N ILE A 65 13.93 7.95 -9.85
CA ILE A 65 14.24 8.04 -8.40
C ILE A 65 15.74 8.31 -8.24
N GLY A 66 16.05 9.43 -7.59
CA GLY A 66 17.42 9.95 -7.47
C GLY A 66 17.86 10.92 -8.57
N MET A 67 17.01 11.20 -9.55
CA MET A 67 17.27 12.19 -10.61
C MET A 67 16.62 13.56 -10.33
N LEU A 68 15.70 13.62 -9.39
CA LEU A 68 14.96 14.83 -9.02
C LEU A 68 15.37 15.30 -7.64
N ASP A 69 15.58 16.59 -7.49
CA ASP A 69 16.00 17.18 -6.22
C ASP A 69 14.86 17.38 -5.23
N ASN A 70 13.66 17.67 -5.72
CA ASN A 70 12.54 18.08 -4.88
C ASN A 70 11.37 17.08 -5.00
N LEU A 71 10.74 16.82 -3.87
CA LEU A 71 9.58 15.95 -3.76
C LEU A 71 8.48 16.63 -2.94
N VAL A 72 7.28 16.69 -3.48
CA VAL A 72 6.06 16.99 -2.71
C VAL A 72 5.18 15.75 -2.71
N VAL A 73 4.85 15.26 -1.53
CA VAL A 73 3.95 14.12 -1.32
C VAL A 73 2.61 14.63 -0.86
N LEU A 74 1.58 14.43 -1.67
CA LEU A 74 0.19 14.76 -1.34
C LEU A 74 -0.56 13.45 -1.06
N SER A 75 -1.11 13.31 0.14
CA SER A 75 -1.72 12.08 0.61
C SER A 75 -3.12 12.32 1.17
N HIS A 76 -4.10 11.60 0.65
CA HIS A 76 -5.40 11.47 1.30
C HIS A 76 -5.28 10.46 2.45
N ILE A 77 -5.85 10.81 3.59
CA ILE A 77 -5.75 9.99 4.80
C ILE A 77 -6.92 9.03 4.87
N THR A 78 -6.62 7.77 5.10
CA THR A 78 -7.63 6.71 5.28
C THR A 78 -7.22 5.73 6.37
N CYS A 79 -8.14 4.90 6.83
CA CYS A 79 -7.78 3.68 7.53
C CYS A 79 -7.16 2.66 6.55
N HIS A 80 -6.56 1.62 7.08
CA HIS A 80 -6.00 0.53 6.29
C HIS A 80 -5.95 -0.77 7.09
N ILE A 81 -6.44 -1.85 6.50
CA ILE A 81 -6.62 -3.14 7.18
C ILE A 81 -5.32 -3.71 7.78
N LEU A 82 -4.16 -3.47 7.16
CA LEU A 82 -2.85 -3.94 7.61
C LEU A 82 -2.04 -2.87 8.33
N ALA A 83 -1.98 -1.67 7.75
CA ALA A 83 -1.19 -0.58 8.31
C ALA A 83 -1.93 0.17 9.42
N GLY A 84 -3.22 -0.06 9.60
CA GLY A 84 -4.11 0.69 10.47
C GLY A 84 -4.44 2.07 9.91
N TYR A 85 -3.43 2.76 9.46
CA TYR A 85 -3.42 4.09 8.91
C TYR A 85 -2.70 4.13 7.56
N ALA A 86 -3.21 4.90 6.62
CA ALA A 86 -2.58 5.15 5.34
C ALA A 86 -2.46 6.67 5.11
N GLY A 87 -1.23 7.16 5.10
CA GLY A 87 -0.87 8.56 4.85
C GLY A 87 0.43 8.66 4.05
N ALA A 88 1.23 9.67 4.30
CA ALA A 88 2.42 9.99 3.52
C ALA A 88 3.46 8.87 3.50
N LEU A 89 3.73 8.19 4.63
CA LEU A 89 4.67 7.06 4.67
C LEU A 89 4.26 5.94 3.74
N LYS A 90 2.99 5.51 3.83
CA LYS A 90 2.47 4.46 2.95
C LYS A 90 2.42 4.92 1.49
N ASN A 91 2.07 6.18 1.25
CA ASN A 91 2.04 6.75 -0.09
C ASN A 91 3.44 6.71 -0.73
N VAL A 92 4.48 7.12 -0.02
CA VAL A 92 5.88 6.98 -0.47
C VAL A 92 6.24 5.52 -0.71
N ALA A 93 6.02 4.65 0.27
CA ALA A 93 6.45 3.25 0.20
C ALA A 93 5.75 2.45 -0.91
N MET A 94 4.51 2.79 -1.24
CA MET A 94 3.73 2.10 -2.28
C MET A 94 3.72 2.86 -3.60
N GLY A 95 3.58 4.20 -3.59
CA GLY A 95 3.45 5.03 -4.78
C GLY A 95 4.77 5.29 -5.52
N MET A 96 5.91 5.08 -4.87
CA MET A 96 7.23 5.38 -5.45
C MET A 96 8.06 4.14 -5.77
N VAL A 97 7.43 2.97 -5.88
CA VAL A 97 8.09 1.71 -6.23
C VAL A 97 7.32 0.95 -7.29
N CYS A 98 8.02 0.11 -8.05
CA CYS A 98 7.42 -0.79 -9.03
C CYS A 98 6.62 -1.93 -8.37
N LYS A 99 5.74 -2.58 -9.12
CA LYS A 99 4.92 -3.72 -8.65
C LYS A 99 5.70 -4.80 -7.92
N PRO A 100 6.88 -5.26 -8.37
CA PRO A 100 7.64 -6.28 -7.64
C PRO A 100 7.93 -5.90 -6.19
N THR A 101 8.28 -4.64 -5.93
CA THR A 101 8.52 -4.16 -4.56
C THR A 101 7.24 -4.09 -3.74
N LYS A 102 6.11 -3.67 -4.34
CA LYS A 102 4.80 -3.72 -3.67
C LYS A 102 4.44 -5.16 -3.28
N GLN A 103 4.69 -6.13 -4.16
CA GLN A 103 4.49 -7.55 -3.88
C GLN A 103 5.34 -8.04 -2.71
N VAL A 104 6.63 -7.67 -2.68
CA VAL A 104 7.54 -8.03 -1.57
C VAL A 104 7.07 -7.43 -0.24
N GLN A 105 6.59 -6.18 -0.24
CA GLN A 105 6.04 -5.57 0.98
C GLN A 105 4.85 -6.38 1.54
N HIS A 106 4.02 -6.98 0.68
CA HIS A 106 2.88 -7.82 1.06
C HIS A 106 3.21 -9.32 1.16
N SER A 107 4.44 -9.75 0.87
CA SER A 107 4.79 -11.16 0.70
C SER A 107 4.72 -12.03 1.96
N SER A 108 4.67 -11.42 3.14
CA SER A 108 4.43 -12.15 4.39
C SER A 108 2.97 -12.60 4.52
N LEU A 109 2.07 -11.96 3.78
CA LEU A 109 0.64 -12.24 3.80
C LEU A 109 0.28 -13.18 2.65
N LYS A 110 0.60 -14.46 2.85
CA LYS A 110 0.30 -15.47 1.84
C LYS A 110 -1.13 -15.95 1.99
N PRO A 111 -1.91 -15.95 0.90
CA PRO A 111 -3.28 -16.43 0.93
C PRO A 111 -3.34 -17.95 1.12
N TYR A 112 -4.45 -18.43 1.63
CA TYR A 112 -4.83 -19.85 1.64
C TYR A 112 -6.24 -20.03 1.11
N ILE A 113 -6.61 -21.26 0.81
CA ILE A 113 -7.94 -21.58 0.27
C ILE A 113 -8.79 -22.25 1.34
N ILE A 114 -9.98 -21.70 1.59
CA ILE A 114 -10.99 -22.30 2.44
C ILE A 114 -11.69 -23.38 1.62
N GLU A 115 -11.40 -24.65 1.93
CA GLU A 115 -11.86 -25.81 1.16
C GLU A 115 -13.41 -25.83 1.00
N GLN A 116 -14.14 -25.48 2.05
CA GLN A 116 -15.61 -25.48 2.07
C GLN A 116 -16.25 -24.46 1.13
N LYS A 117 -15.50 -23.41 0.78
CA LYS A 117 -15.95 -22.37 -0.16
C LYS A 117 -15.44 -22.58 -1.58
N CYS A 118 -14.45 -23.46 -1.76
CA CYS A 118 -13.82 -23.66 -3.05
C CYS A 118 -14.67 -24.49 -3.99
N THR A 119 -15.08 -23.91 -5.12
CA THR A 119 -15.84 -24.57 -6.18
C THR A 119 -14.98 -25.23 -7.25
N SER A 120 -13.65 -25.22 -7.08
CA SER A 120 -12.68 -25.77 -8.04
C SER A 120 -12.77 -25.18 -9.46
N CYS A 121 -13.17 -23.90 -9.58
CA CYS A 121 -13.38 -23.25 -10.89
C CYS A 121 -12.10 -22.96 -11.67
N GLY A 122 -10.90 -23.05 -11.07
CA GLY A 122 -9.61 -22.88 -11.73
C GLY A 122 -9.11 -21.43 -11.88
N CYS A 123 -9.94 -20.40 -11.72
CA CYS A 123 -9.56 -19.00 -11.97
C CYS A 123 -8.30 -18.54 -11.20
N CYS A 124 -8.11 -19.02 -9.96
CA CYS A 124 -6.94 -18.70 -9.16
C CYS A 124 -5.65 -19.38 -9.68
N ILE A 125 -5.76 -20.54 -10.33
CA ILE A 125 -4.61 -21.23 -10.96
C ILE A 125 -4.15 -20.46 -12.18
N GLU A 126 -5.09 -20.06 -13.05
CA GLU A 126 -4.79 -19.36 -14.31
C GLU A 126 -4.10 -18.02 -14.07
N ILE A 127 -4.51 -17.30 -13.02
CA ILE A 127 -3.97 -15.97 -12.71
C ILE A 127 -2.65 -16.01 -11.92
N CYS A 128 -2.26 -17.15 -11.35
CA CYS A 128 -1.11 -17.23 -10.44
C CYS A 128 0.24 -17.09 -11.18
N PRO A 129 0.97 -15.96 -11.03
CA PRO A 129 2.23 -15.75 -11.75
C PRO A 129 3.33 -16.70 -11.26
N ALA A 130 3.28 -17.14 -10.01
CA ALA A 130 4.24 -18.05 -9.40
C ALA A 130 3.90 -19.53 -9.61
N LYS A 131 2.75 -19.86 -10.27
CA LYS A 131 2.25 -21.23 -10.43
C LYS A 131 2.21 -21.99 -9.09
N ALA A 132 1.89 -21.27 -8.01
CA ALA A 132 1.87 -21.80 -6.65
C ALA A 132 0.57 -22.53 -6.30
N ILE A 133 -0.44 -22.53 -7.17
CA ILE A 133 -1.76 -23.10 -6.90
C ILE A 133 -1.94 -24.38 -7.72
N SER A 134 -2.32 -25.45 -7.05
CA SER A 134 -2.55 -26.73 -7.69
C SER A 134 -3.70 -27.48 -7.01
N ASN A 135 -4.11 -28.55 -7.68
CA ASN A 135 -5.18 -29.42 -7.17
C ASN A 135 -4.66 -30.29 -6.02
N LYS A 136 -5.37 -30.32 -4.90
CA LYS A 136 -5.07 -31.27 -3.84
C LYS A 136 -5.46 -32.66 -4.36
N LYS A 137 -4.50 -33.57 -4.50
CA LYS A 137 -4.77 -34.98 -4.78
C LYS A 137 -5.46 -35.61 -3.56
N SER A 138 -6.72 -35.30 -3.30
CA SER A 138 -7.52 -35.96 -2.28
C SER A 138 -8.38 -37.03 -2.93
N ARG A 139 -8.49 -38.20 -2.29
CA ARG A 139 -9.35 -39.32 -2.70
C ARG A 139 -10.82 -39.04 -2.39
N GLY A 140 -11.39 -37.93 -2.92
CA GLY A 140 -12.79 -37.55 -2.67
C GLY A 140 -13.39 -36.70 -3.80
N PRO A 141 -14.71 -36.59 -3.91
CA PRO A 141 -15.41 -35.95 -5.04
C PRO A 141 -15.28 -34.41 -5.12
N ALA A 142 -14.67 -33.76 -4.14
CA ALA A 142 -14.38 -32.32 -4.17
C ALA A 142 -12.89 -32.10 -3.96
N SER A 143 -12.16 -31.98 -5.06
CA SER A 143 -10.75 -31.62 -5.03
C SER A 143 -10.59 -30.11 -4.86
N ALA A 144 -10.54 -29.64 -3.63
CA ALA A 144 -10.19 -28.24 -3.38
C ALA A 144 -8.75 -27.96 -3.82
N PHE A 145 -8.53 -26.75 -4.33
CA PHE A 145 -7.17 -26.28 -4.63
C PHE A 145 -6.41 -25.94 -3.35
N PHE A 146 -5.10 -25.95 -3.41
CA PHE A 146 -4.26 -25.46 -2.33
C PHE A 146 -3.16 -24.54 -2.88
N ILE A 147 -2.65 -23.66 -2.02
CA ILE A 147 -1.56 -22.76 -2.34
C ILE A 147 -0.27 -23.29 -1.68
N ASP A 148 0.71 -23.62 -2.51
CA ASP A 148 2.06 -23.96 -2.06
C ASP A 148 2.72 -22.69 -1.47
N GLN A 149 2.83 -22.63 -0.15
CA GLN A 149 3.34 -21.49 0.56
C GLN A 149 4.83 -21.20 0.28
N ALA A 150 5.60 -22.21 -0.14
CA ALA A 150 7.00 -22.02 -0.52
C ALA A 150 7.14 -21.31 -1.87
N LYS A 151 6.23 -21.59 -2.82
CA LYS A 151 6.20 -20.97 -4.14
C LYS A 151 5.43 -19.64 -4.16
N CYS A 152 4.50 -19.45 -3.23
CA CYS A 152 3.66 -18.27 -3.19
C CYS A 152 4.49 -17.01 -2.92
N ILE A 153 4.34 -16.01 -3.78
CA ILE A 153 5.00 -14.70 -3.66
C ILE A 153 4.15 -13.64 -2.96
N GLY A 154 2.94 -13.98 -2.50
CA GLY A 154 2.06 -13.06 -1.77
C GLY A 154 1.41 -11.96 -2.63
N CYS A 155 1.36 -12.09 -3.95
CA CYS A 155 0.86 -11.04 -4.85
C CYS A 155 -0.65 -10.74 -4.74
N GLY A 156 -1.45 -11.63 -4.14
CA GLY A 156 -2.90 -11.43 -3.95
C GLY A 156 -3.78 -11.61 -5.20
N GLU A 157 -3.22 -11.89 -6.39
CA GLU A 157 -4.00 -12.02 -7.63
C GLU A 157 -5.11 -13.07 -7.53
N CYS A 158 -4.86 -14.17 -6.84
CA CYS A 158 -5.85 -15.22 -6.61
C CYS A 158 -7.02 -14.76 -5.73
N LEU A 159 -6.80 -13.81 -4.83
CA LEU A 159 -7.86 -13.20 -4.02
C LEU A 159 -8.84 -12.44 -4.93
N CYS A 160 -8.30 -11.59 -5.82
CA CYS A 160 -9.08 -10.82 -6.78
C CYS A 160 -9.82 -11.69 -7.81
N ALA A 161 -9.23 -12.84 -8.17
CA ALA A 161 -9.82 -13.77 -9.14
C ALA A 161 -10.92 -14.65 -8.56
N CYS A 162 -10.97 -14.84 -7.23
CA CYS A 162 -11.93 -15.71 -6.59
C CYS A 162 -13.31 -15.06 -6.48
N LYS A 163 -14.30 -15.60 -7.19
CA LYS A 163 -15.69 -15.12 -7.15
C LYS A 163 -16.51 -15.72 -5.99
N PHE A 164 -15.92 -16.63 -5.22
CA PHE A 164 -16.62 -17.44 -4.20
C PHE A 164 -16.08 -17.15 -2.79
N ASP A 165 -15.24 -16.13 -2.63
CA ASP A 165 -14.57 -15.78 -1.36
C ASP A 165 -13.88 -16.99 -0.69
N ALA A 166 -13.40 -17.92 -1.52
CA ALA A 166 -12.70 -19.11 -1.04
C ALA A 166 -11.21 -18.85 -0.77
N VAL A 167 -10.62 -17.82 -1.41
CA VAL A 167 -9.23 -17.43 -1.14
C VAL A 167 -9.23 -16.39 -0.03
N PHE A 168 -8.48 -16.67 1.02
CA PHE A 168 -8.43 -15.83 2.23
C PHE A 168 -6.98 -15.51 2.61
N ILE A 169 -6.77 -14.34 3.21
CA ILE A 169 -5.50 -13.94 3.83
C ILE A 169 -5.76 -13.75 5.33
N ASN A 170 -4.89 -14.31 6.16
CA ASN A 170 -4.92 -14.01 7.58
C ASN A 170 -4.25 -12.66 7.84
N TRP A 171 -5.03 -11.61 7.80
CA TRP A 171 -4.57 -10.24 7.95
C TRP A 171 -3.98 -9.93 9.35
N GLY A 172 -4.13 -10.83 10.31
CA GLY A 172 -3.73 -10.60 11.69
C GLY A 172 -2.32 -11.03 12.06
N GLU A 173 -1.65 -11.84 11.25
CA GLU A 173 -0.39 -12.48 11.67
C GLU A 173 0.86 -11.63 11.43
N ASP A 174 0.89 -10.79 10.37
CA ASP A 174 2.11 -10.10 9.92
C ASP A 174 1.98 -8.58 9.72
N ALA A 175 1.00 -7.94 10.34
CA ALA A 175 0.81 -6.49 10.23
C ALA A 175 2.06 -5.70 10.68
N ASN A 176 2.78 -6.19 11.69
CA ASN A 176 4.02 -5.57 12.15
C ASN A 176 5.17 -5.71 11.14
N VAL A 177 5.27 -6.83 10.44
CA VAL A 177 6.28 -7.03 9.39
C VAL A 177 5.97 -6.13 8.20
N PHE A 178 4.70 -6.05 7.80
CA PHE A 178 4.25 -5.13 6.77
C PHE A 178 4.58 -3.66 7.13
N ALA A 179 4.27 -3.25 8.36
CA ALA A 179 4.58 -1.92 8.89
C ALA A 179 6.07 -1.57 8.81
N LYS A 180 6.94 -2.51 9.19
CA LYS A 180 8.40 -2.33 9.12
C LYS A 180 8.91 -2.27 7.68
N ARG A 181 8.34 -3.07 6.77
CA ARG A 181 8.67 -3.02 5.34
C ARG A 181 8.31 -1.68 4.70
N ILE A 182 7.15 -1.11 5.03
CA ILE A 182 6.79 0.26 4.61
C ILE A 182 7.86 1.25 5.05
N ALA A 183 8.28 1.20 6.31
CA ALA A 183 9.30 2.10 6.84
C ALA A 183 10.66 1.91 6.15
N GLU A 184 11.09 0.68 5.87
CA GLU A 184 12.35 0.40 5.16
C GLU A 184 12.34 0.92 3.72
N VAL A 185 11.22 0.75 3.01
CA VAL A 185 11.07 1.29 1.64
C VAL A 185 11.09 2.81 1.66
N ALA A 186 10.36 3.45 2.58
CA ALA A 186 10.38 4.89 2.72
C ALA A 186 11.79 5.41 3.08
N ALA A 187 12.51 4.69 3.96
CA ALA A 187 13.89 5.03 4.35
C ALA A 187 14.89 4.91 3.18
N PHE A 188 14.62 4.07 2.20
CA PHE A 188 15.41 4.01 0.98
C PHE A 188 15.06 5.12 0.00
N ILE A 189 13.78 5.42 -0.18
CA ILE A 189 13.30 6.35 -1.21
C ILE A 189 13.56 7.81 -0.82
N LEU A 190 13.21 8.23 0.39
CA LEU A 190 13.22 9.64 0.77
C LEU A 190 14.61 10.30 0.70
N PRO A 191 15.71 9.66 1.11
CA PRO A 191 17.05 10.25 0.99
C PRO A 191 17.53 10.45 -0.45
N LYS A 192 16.81 9.94 -1.45
CA LYS A 192 17.11 10.16 -2.87
C LYS A 192 16.69 11.56 -3.35
N PHE A 193 15.96 12.30 -2.53
CA PHE A 193 15.56 13.68 -2.78
C PHE A 193 16.27 14.62 -1.80
N LYS A 194 16.77 15.74 -2.29
CA LYS A 194 17.43 16.76 -1.43
C LYS A 194 16.42 17.47 -0.52
N ASN A 195 15.23 17.73 -1.05
CA ASN A 195 14.16 18.41 -0.33
C ASN A 195 12.86 17.61 -0.48
N SER A 196 12.20 17.37 0.63
CA SER A 196 10.88 16.74 0.64
C SER A 196 9.90 17.58 1.46
N PHE A 197 8.65 17.64 0.98
CA PHE A 197 7.55 18.29 1.66
C PHE A 197 6.31 17.39 1.61
N PHE A 198 5.62 17.26 2.72
CA PHE A 198 4.52 16.31 2.88
C PHE A 198 3.24 17.04 3.25
N ILE A 199 2.14 16.68 2.61
CA ILE A 199 0.81 17.24 2.81
C ILE A 199 -0.16 16.08 3.01
N ASN A 200 -0.86 16.08 4.15
CA ASN A 200 -1.93 15.14 4.46
C ASN A 200 -3.28 15.85 4.33
N LEU A 201 -4.16 15.30 3.50
CA LEU A 201 -5.54 15.70 3.35
C LEU A 201 -6.39 14.83 4.28
N ALA A 202 -6.70 15.36 5.46
CA ALA A 202 -7.41 14.66 6.53
C ALA A 202 -8.89 15.05 6.56
N PHE A 203 -9.60 14.72 5.47
CA PHE A 203 -11.04 14.86 5.31
C PHE A 203 -11.60 13.66 4.56
N ASP A 204 -12.90 13.40 4.70
CA ASP A 204 -13.55 12.20 4.15
C ASP A 204 -12.78 10.91 4.50
N ILE A 205 -12.29 10.79 5.74
CA ILE A 205 -11.47 9.65 6.17
C ILE A 205 -12.32 8.40 6.17
N THR A 206 -11.99 7.47 5.28
CA THR A 206 -12.74 6.24 5.08
C THR A 206 -12.17 5.06 5.86
N LYS A 207 -13.03 4.06 6.13
CA LYS A 207 -12.66 2.82 6.80
C LYS A 207 -11.68 1.99 5.97
N GLU A 208 -11.87 1.99 4.66
CA GLU A 208 -11.03 1.26 3.71
C GLU A 208 -10.05 2.23 3.03
N CYS A 209 -8.95 1.71 2.59
CA CYS A 209 -7.95 2.51 1.91
C CYS A 209 -8.31 2.70 0.43
N ASP A 210 -7.94 3.85 -0.14
CA ASP A 210 -8.15 4.19 -1.57
C ASP A 210 -7.51 3.20 -2.56
N CYS A 211 -6.73 2.24 -2.07
CA CYS A 211 -6.21 1.17 -2.90
C CYS A 211 -7.29 0.14 -3.30
N ILE A 212 -8.39 0.08 -2.57
CA ILE A 212 -9.54 -0.80 -2.82
C ILE A 212 -10.70 0.06 -3.29
N SER A 213 -11.24 -0.22 -4.48
CA SER A 213 -12.43 0.46 -4.97
C SER A 213 -13.67 -0.19 -4.35
N THR A 214 -14.23 0.41 -3.31
CA THR A 214 -15.52 0.02 -2.72
C THR A 214 -16.62 0.98 -3.13
N LYS A 215 -17.85 0.48 -3.32
CA LYS A 215 -18.97 1.32 -3.77
C LYS A 215 -19.63 2.15 -2.67
N ASN A 216 -19.41 1.80 -1.39
CA ASN A 216 -20.02 2.44 -0.23
C ASN A 216 -18.94 2.57 0.86
N GLU A 217 -18.05 3.52 0.70
CA GLU A 217 -17.02 3.81 1.69
C GLU A 217 -17.64 4.54 2.88
N ARG A 218 -17.48 3.97 4.07
CA ARG A 218 -17.96 4.58 5.31
C ARG A 218 -16.93 5.59 5.81
N ILE A 219 -17.31 6.86 5.90
CA ILE A 219 -16.54 7.88 6.62
C ILE A 219 -16.56 7.53 8.11
N VAL A 220 -15.41 7.55 8.75
CA VAL A 220 -15.22 7.05 10.13
C VAL A 220 -14.99 8.14 11.16
N CYS A 221 -14.66 9.37 10.75
CA CYS A 221 -14.51 10.51 11.64
C CYS A 221 -14.83 11.83 10.93
N LYS A 222 -14.92 12.92 11.72
CA LYS A 222 -15.06 14.28 11.19
C LYS A 222 -13.79 14.72 10.46
N ASP A 223 -13.96 15.66 9.53
CA ASP A 223 -12.86 16.31 8.86
C ASP A 223 -11.95 17.05 9.84
N ILE A 224 -10.65 16.85 9.69
CA ILE A 224 -9.61 17.55 10.44
C ILE A 224 -9.13 18.78 9.67
N GLY A 225 -8.86 18.60 8.36
CA GLY A 225 -8.33 19.64 7.48
C GLY A 225 -7.07 19.20 6.73
N ILE A 226 -6.20 20.16 6.46
CA ILE A 226 -4.96 19.94 5.72
C ILE A 226 -3.78 20.14 6.66
N LEU A 227 -2.93 19.14 6.80
CA LEU A 227 -1.69 19.21 7.57
C LEU A 227 -0.49 19.17 6.63
N ALA A 228 0.56 19.91 6.97
CA ALA A 228 1.78 19.93 6.16
C ALA A 228 3.04 20.01 7.02
N SER A 229 4.11 19.36 6.57
CA SER A 229 5.41 19.37 7.26
C SER A 229 6.56 19.00 6.31
N LYS A 230 7.78 19.36 6.68
CA LYS A 230 9.01 18.81 6.09
C LYS A 230 9.43 17.49 6.76
N ASP A 231 8.91 17.20 7.94
CA ASP A 231 9.17 15.97 8.68
C ASP A 231 7.96 15.03 8.52
N ILE A 232 8.16 13.92 7.81
CA ILE A 232 7.11 12.96 7.49
C ILE A 232 6.57 12.27 8.75
N ILE A 233 7.43 11.98 9.73
CA ILE A 233 7.04 11.30 10.97
C ILE A 233 6.22 12.24 11.86
N ALA A 234 6.67 13.48 12.01
CA ALA A 234 5.92 14.51 12.73
C ALA A 234 4.54 14.75 12.12
N LEU A 235 4.45 14.82 10.79
CA LEU A 235 3.19 14.95 10.07
C LEU A 235 2.23 13.79 10.34
N GLU A 236 2.71 12.56 10.18
CA GLU A 236 1.91 11.34 10.41
C GLU A 236 1.44 11.27 11.86
N LYS A 237 2.34 11.51 12.80
CA LYS A 237 2.02 11.51 14.24
C LYS A 237 0.97 12.53 14.59
N ALA A 238 1.13 13.78 14.12
CA ALA A 238 0.16 14.85 14.34
C ALA A 238 -1.22 14.49 13.74
N THR A 239 -1.25 13.95 12.52
CA THR A 239 -2.49 13.54 11.86
C THR A 239 -3.20 12.44 12.65
N ILE A 240 -2.48 11.41 13.09
CA ILE A 240 -3.04 10.30 13.88
C ILE A 240 -3.58 10.80 15.22
N ASP A 241 -2.84 11.68 15.90
CA ASP A 241 -3.25 12.22 17.19
C ASP A 241 -4.54 13.06 17.08
N LEU A 242 -4.64 13.87 16.02
CA LEU A 242 -5.84 14.68 15.78
C LEU A 242 -7.07 13.81 15.45
N VAL A 243 -6.90 12.78 14.62
CA VAL A 243 -7.99 11.83 14.31
C VAL A 243 -8.44 11.08 15.55
N ASN A 244 -7.50 10.63 16.39
CA ASN A 244 -7.81 9.89 17.61
C ASN A 244 -8.31 10.76 18.78
N LYS A 245 -8.21 12.09 18.69
CA LYS A 245 -8.59 13.00 19.77
C LYS A 245 -10.07 12.90 20.15
N ASP A 246 -10.93 12.78 19.16
CA ASP A 246 -12.38 12.72 19.36
C ASP A 246 -12.93 11.28 19.42
N GLU A 247 -12.20 10.31 18.91
CA GLU A 247 -12.61 8.90 18.86
C GLU A 247 -11.40 7.97 19.06
N ASP A 248 -11.15 7.60 20.28
CA ASP A 248 -9.95 6.84 20.76
C ASP A 248 -9.66 5.51 20.05
N VAL A 249 -10.44 5.09 19.05
CA VAL A 249 -10.48 3.68 18.62
C VAL A 249 -10.27 3.47 17.13
N ILE A 250 -10.40 4.50 16.26
CA ILE A 250 -10.54 4.29 14.81
C ILE A 250 -9.37 3.50 14.20
N PHE A 251 -8.13 3.90 14.46
CA PHE A 251 -6.97 3.19 13.93
C PHE A 251 -6.57 1.96 14.74
N LYS A 252 -6.96 1.88 16.01
CA LYS A 252 -6.64 0.74 16.90
C LYS A 252 -7.41 -0.52 16.51
N GLU A 253 -8.69 -0.39 16.11
CA GLU A 253 -9.52 -1.52 15.72
C GLU A 253 -9.08 -2.18 14.41
N GLN A 254 -8.56 -1.39 13.48
CA GLN A 254 -8.27 -1.86 12.13
C GLN A 254 -7.01 -2.75 12.03
N SER A 255 -6.02 -2.58 12.90
CA SER A 255 -4.70 -3.16 12.67
C SER A 255 -3.88 -3.55 13.90
N ARG A 256 -4.51 -3.69 15.06
CA ARG A 256 -3.76 -4.02 16.30
C ARG A 256 -2.53 -3.11 16.55
N ASN A 257 -2.68 -1.80 16.31
CA ASN A 257 -1.62 -0.78 16.48
C ASN A 257 -0.44 -0.83 15.49
N SER A 258 -0.57 -1.45 14.32
CA SER A 258 0.53 -1.51 13.35
C SER A 258 0.97 -0.13 12.84
N HIS A 259 0.10 0.90 12.89
CA HIS A 259 0.47 2.28 12.59
C HIS A 259 1.54 2.83 13.56
N ASN A 260 1.44 2.53 14.86
CA ASN A 260 2.47 2.88 15.83
C ASN A 260 3.79 2.17 15.51
N THR A 261 3.74 0.88 15.17
CA THR A 261 4.92 0.12 14.72
C THR A 261 5.57 0.77 13.50
N THR A 262 4.77 1.24 12.50
CA THR A 262 5.31 1.94 11.33
C THR A 262 6.04 3.22 11.72
N LEU A 263 5.41 4.07 12.56
CA LEU A 263 5.99 5.34 12.99
C LEU A 263 7.26 5.17 13.82
N GLU A 264 7.22 4.29 14.83
CA GLU A 264 8.37 4.04 15.70
C GLU A 264 9.55 3.46 14.93
N TYR A 265 9.27 2.51 14.02
CA TYR A 265 10.32 1.91 13.22
C TYR A 265 10.89 2.89 12.19
N ALA A 266 10.06 3.72 11.56
CA ALA A 266 10.49 4.77 10.66
C ALA A 266 11.30 5.86 11.38
N HIS A 267 10.91 6.23 12.62
CA HIS A 267 11.71 7.09 13.48
C HIS A 267 13.09 6.50 13.79
N LYS A 268 13.16 5.21 14.16
CA LYS A 268 14.43 4.49 14.37
C LYS A 268 15.30 4.44 13.13
N LYS A 269 14.72 4.45 11.93
CA LYS A 269 15.44 4.54 10.65
C LYS A 269 15.86 5.97 10.28
N GLY A 270 15.58 6.97 11.14
CA GLY A 270 16.01 8.36 10.94
C GLY A 270 15.16 9.17 9.98
N LEU A 271 13.90 8.76 9.72
CA LEU A 271 13.02 9.46 8.78
C LEU A 271 12.38 10.74 9.34
N GLY A 272 12.49 10.99 10.62
CA GLY A 272 11.93 12.18 11.27
C GLY A 272 11.70 11.97 12.76
N ASN A 273 10.93 12.87 13.38
CA ASN A 273 10.73 12.97 14.82
C ASN A 273 9.28 12.66 15.21
N LEU A 274 9.09 11.94 16.32
CA LEU A 274 7.77 11.69 16.89
C LEU A 274 7.19 12.90 17.64
N ALA A 275 8.07 13.80 18.12
CA ALA A 275 7.65 15.07 18.73
C ALA A 275 7.40 16.12 17.65
N TYR A 276 6.32 16.90 17.83
CA TYR A 276 5.94 17.96 16.89
C TYR A 276 5.32 19.15 17.63
N ASN A 277 5.34 20.31 16.97
CA ASN A 277 4.54 21.48 17.35
C ASN A 277 3.50 21.72 16.27
N LEU A 278 2.23 21.76 16.65
CA LEU A 278 1.12 22.09 15.75
C LEU A 278 0.92 23.62 15.74
N ILE A 279 0.86 24.20 14.54
CA ILE A 279 0.60 25.61 14.30
C ILE A 279 -0.64 25.71 13.43
N ASP A 280 -1.68 26.34 13.93
CA ASP A 280 -2.88 26.67 13.14
C ASP A 280 -2.61 27.95 12.33
N LEU A 281 -3.04 27.93 11.04
CA LEU A 281 -2.87 29.03 10.08
C LEU A 281 -4.19 29.68 9.74
#